data_d712938f24aafa21f646691be5d676e2
#
_entry.id   d712938f24aafa21f646691be5d676e2
#
_cell.length_a   1.000
_cell.length_b   1.000
_cell.length_c   1.000
_cell.angle_alpha   90.00
_cell.angle_beta   90.00
_cell.angle_gamma   90.00
#
_symmetry.space_group_name_H-M   'P 1'
#
loop_
_entity.id
_entity.type
_entity.pdbx_description
1 polymer ?
#
loop_
_entity_poly.entity_id
_entity_poly.type
_entity_poly.pdbx_seq_one_letter_code
_entity_poly.pdbx_strand_id
1 'polypeptide(L)'
;VEGISPANHLKSIKNETEIKGFQNAVVKDGVALTKFYIWLEKQMAEGAQVTEISAAEKLTALRAEQPQYIMDSFGTICGYAEHGAIVHYSATPETDATLKPEGLLLIDSGAQYLDGTTDITRTIALGEPTEQMKKDFTRVLKGTISLAKSKFPAGTRGSQIDILARKALWDSGINYLHGTGHGIGHCLNVHEGPQSIRMEENPVTLKPGMVISDEPAMYRTGEYGIRTENLILVREDSETEFCLLYTSPSPRDRSVSR
;
A
#
# COMPACT_ATOMS: atom_id res chain seq x y z
N VAL A 1 14.23 28.67 -13.74
CA VAL A 1 12.89 28.07 -13.95
C VAL A 1 12.82 26.81 -13.11
N GLU A 2 12.00 26.83 -12.07
CA GLU A 2 11.70 25.62 -11.30
C GLU A 2 10.79 24.71 -12.13
N GLY A 3 11.13 23.44 -12.22
CA GLY A 3 10.36 22.43 -12.96
C GLY A 3 10.71 21.01 -12.51
N ILE A 4 9.91 20.04 -12.93
CA ILE A 4 10.18 18.63 -12.65
C ILE A 4 11.49 18.24 -13.36
N SER A 5 12.40 17.61 -12.62
CA SER A 5 13.64 17.08 -13.21
C SER A 5 13.32 16.13 -14.36
N PRO A 6 13.95 16.29 -15.54
CA PRO A 6 13.78 15.36 -16.65
C PRO A 6 14.04 13.89 -16.23
N ALA A 7 15.03 13.65 -15.35
CA ALA A 7 15.32 12.32 -14.84
C ALA A 7 14.13 11.76 -14.04
N ASN A 8 13.51 12.56 -13.16
CA ASN A 8 12.35 12.12 -12.39
C ASN A 8 11.15 11.80 -13.29
N HIS A 9 10.96 12.60 -14.36
CA HIS A 9 9.91 12.33 -15.33
C HIS A 9 10.17 11.02 -16.10
N LEU A 10 11.39 10.82 -16.59
CA LEU A 10 11.73 9.65 -17.40
C LEU A 10 11.62 8.34 -16.57
N LYS A 11 12.18 8.31 -15.36
CA LYS A 11 12.14 7.12 -14.50
C LYS A 11 10.75 6.82 -13.89
N SER A 12 9.82 7.78 -13.91
CA SER A 12 8.46 7.56 -13.45
C SER A 12 7.67 6.60 -14.35
N ILE A 13 8.01 6.56 -15.64
CA ILE A 13 7.40 5.67 -16.64
C ILE A 13 8.29 4.44 -16.77
N LYS A 14 7.87 3.34 -16.15
CA LYS A 14 8.60 2.08 -16.12
C LYS A 14 8.51 1.38 -17.49
N ASN A 15 9.66 0.90 -17.95
CA ASN A 15 9.72 0.06 -19.14
C ASN A 15 9.25 -1.39 -18.81
N GLU A 16 9.14 -2.24 -19.82
CA GLU A 16 8.65 -3.61 -19.65
C GLU A 16 9.51 -4.47 -18.70
N THR A 17 10.83 -4.25 -18.69
CA THR A 17 11.75 -4.96 -17.79
C THR A 17 11.51 -4.54 -16.35
N GLU A 18 11.39 -3.25 -16.08
CA GLU A 18 11.10 -2.71 -14.76
C GLU A 18 9.71 -3.16 -14.27
N ILE A 19 8.69 -3.13 -15.15
CA ILE A 19 7.34 -3.61 -14.83
C ILE A 19 7.37 -5.09 -14.44
N LYS A 20 8.08 -5.92 -15.20
CA LYS A 20 8.25 -7.34 -14.86
C LYS A 20 9.01 -7.52 -13.54
N GLY A 21 9.98 -6.67 -13.29
CA GLY A 21 10.71 -6.63 -12.02
C GLY A 21 9.77 -6.34 -10.85
N PHE A 22 8.93 -5.31 -10.93
CA PHE A 22 7.90 -5.04 -9.91
C PHE A 22 6.98 -6.24 -9.68
N GLN A 23 6.53 -6.91 -10.75
CA GLN A 23 5.70 -8.12 -10.63
C GLN A 23 6.41 -9.23 -9.85
N ASN A 24 7.69 -9.45 -10.10
CA ASN A 24 8.49 -10.42 -9.35
C ASN A 24 8.66 -9.98 -7.89
N ALA A 25 8.99 -8.71 -7.64
CA ALA A 25 9.20 -8.17 -6.31
C ALA A 25 7.95 -8.33 -5.44
N VAL A 26 6.75 -7.97 -5.93
CA VAL A 26 5.50 -8.12 -5.17
C VAL A 26 5.13 -9.58 -4.91
N VAL A 27 5.54 -10.52 -5.76
CA VAL A 27 5.36 -11.96 -5.50
C VAL A 27 6.28 -12.43 -4.37
N LYS A 28 7.56 -12.06 -4.39
CA LYS A 28 8.53 -12.36 -3.32
C LYS A 28 8.05 -11.80 -1.99
N ASP A 29 7.65 -10.54 -2.00
CA ASP A 29 7.14 -9.85 -0.81
C ASP A 29 5.86 -10.52 -0.29
N GLY A 30 4.95 -10.90 -1.18
CA GLY A 30 3.75 -11.64 -0.84
C GLY A 30 4.03 -13.00 -0.19
N VAL A 31 5.11 -13.70 -0.61
CA VAL A 31 5.56 -14.94 0.03
C VAL A 31 6.07 -14.67 1.45
N ALA A 32 6.89 -13.62 1.64
CA ALA A 32 7.39 -13.23 2.96
C ALA A 32 6.24 -12.85 3.91
N LEU A 33 5.29 -12.03 3.46
CA LEU A 33 4.10 -11.65 4.23
C LEU A 33 3.21 -12.85 4.56
N THR A 34 3.00 -13.77 3.64
CA THR A 34 2.21 -14.99 3.91
C THR A 34 2.87 -15.84 4.99
N LYS A 35 4.19 -16.07 4.90
CA LYS A 35 4.96 -16.76 5.94
C LYS A 35 4.87 -16.04 7.28
N PHE A 36 4.92 -14.71 7.26
CA PHE A 36 4.81 -13.88 8.46
C PHE A 36 3.45 -14.06 9.14
N TYR A 37 2.34 -13.99 8.40
CA TYR A 37 1.00 -14.16 8.99
C TYR A 37 0.80 -15.56 9.54
N ILE A 38 1.26 -16.60 8.87
CA ILE A 38 1.22 -18.00 9.38
C ILE A 38 2.03 -18.10 10.68
N TRP A 39 3.22 -17.50 10.71
CA TRP A 39 4.04 -17.47 11.92
C TRP A 39 3.35 -16.72 13.05
N LEU A 40 2.80 -15.54 12.78
CA LEU A 40 2.14 -14.71 13.79
C LEU A 40 0.91 -15.43 14.37
N GLU A 41 0.06 -15.99 13.51
CA GLU A 41 -1.12 -16.76 13.94
C GLU A 41 -0.72 -17.91 14.87
N LYS A 42 0.35 -18.64 14.54
CA LYS A 42 0.88 -19.70 15.39
C LYS A 42 1.39 -19.16 16.74
N GLN A 43 2.17 -18.08 16.74
CA GLN A 43 2.68 -17.48 17.97
C GLN A 43 1.52 -17.00 18.90
N MET A 44 0.50 -16.37 18.30
CA MET A 44 -0.67 -15.92 19.06
C MET A 44 -1.43 -17.12 19.67
N ALA A 45 -1.61 -18.21 18.91
CA ALA A 45 -2.27 -19.43 19.40
C ALA A 45 -1.48 -20.14 20.52
N GLU A 46 -0.17 -20.07 20.51
CA GLU A 46 0.74 -20.64 21.51
C GLU A 46 0.92 -19.74 22.74
N GLY A 47 0.36 -18.51 22.73
CA GLY A 47 0.51 -17.54 23.81
C GLY A 47 1.93 -16.97 23.93
N ALA A 48 2.69 -16.94 22.82
CA ALA A 48 4.03 -16.39 22.80
C ALA A 48 4.02 -14.86 22.99
N GLN A 49 5.07 -14.34 23.62
CA GLN A 49 5.26 -12.90 23.80
C GLN A 49 5.81 -12.28 22.50
N VAL A 50 4.92 -11.82 21.64
CA VAL A 50 5.25 -11.07 20.42
C VAL A 50 4.97 -9.61 20.66
N THR A 51 5.90 -8.73 20.28
CA THR A 51 5.76 -7.28 20.36
C THR A 51 5.75 -6.66 18.96
N GLU A 52 5.40 -5.38 18.84
CA GLU A 52 5.44 -4.64 17.57
C GLU A 52 6.84 -4.68 16.94
N ILE A 53 7.89 -4.47 17.74
CA ILE A 53 9.30 -4.52 17.27
C ILE A 53 9.64 -5.95 16.82
N SER A 54 9.37 -6.96 17.65
CA SER A 54 9.72 -8.34 17.30
C SER A 54 8.94 -8.86 16.07
N ALA A 55 7.72 -8.38 15.86
CA ALA A 55 6.92 -8.67 14.67
C ALA A 55 7.54 -8.02 13.41
N ALA A 56 7.94 -6.74 13.50
CA ALA A 56 8.61 -6.04 12.41
C ALA A 56 9.95 -6.72 12.03
N GLU A 57 10.78 -7.05 13.03
CA GLU A 57 12.05 -7.76 12.81
C GLU A 57 11.85 -9.14 12.16
N LYS A 58 10.79 -9.87 12.58
CA LYS A 58 10.45 -11.15 11.97
C LYS A 58 10.07 -11.01 10.50
N LEU A 59 9.31 -9.97 10.14
CA LEU A 59 8.95 -9.71 8.75
C LEU A 59 10.17 -9.37 7.91
N THR A 60 11.06 -8.51 8.39
CA THR A 60 12.34 -8.19 7.76
C THR A 60 13.18 -9.47 7.52
N ALA A 61 13.28 -10.35 8.53
CA ALA A 61 14.02 -11.61 8.40
C ALA A 61 13.43 -12.52 7.30
N LEU A 62 12.11 -12.61 7.19
CA LEU A 62 11.43 -13.40 6.15
C LEU A 62 11.58 -12.80 4.75
N ARG A 63 11.66 -11.48 4.63
CA ARG A 63 12.00 -10.78 3.39
C ARG A 63 13.44 -11.04 2.97
N ALA A 64 14.36 -11.07 3.93
CA ALA A 64 15.77 -11.38 3.69
C ALA A 64 16.02 -12.82 3.17
N GLU A 65 15.08 -13.74 3.38
CA GLU A 65 15.12 -15.08 2.77
C GLU A 65 14.81 -15.06 1.26
N GLN A 66 14.20 -13.97 0.76
CA GLN A 66 13.81 -13.89 -0.65
C GLN A 66 15.00 -13.56 -1.55
N PRO A 67 15.06 -14.12 -2.77
CA PRO A 67 16.16 -13.84 -3.67
C PRO A 67 16.21 -12.36 -4.06
N GLN A 68 17.43 -11.80 -4.14
CA GLN A 68 17.72 -10.42 -4.53
C GLN A 68 17.22 -9.35 -3.53
N TYR A 69 16.88 -9.73 -2.31
CA TYR A 69 16.62 -8.77 -1.23
C TYR A 69 17.90 -7.97 -0.92
N ILE A 70 17.72 -6.67 -0.71
CA ILE A 70 18.80 -5.73 -0.35
C ILE A 70 18.58 -5.22 1.07
N MET A 71 17.41 -4.66 1.33
CA MET A 71 17.03 -4.05 2.60
C MET A 71 15.53 -3.76 2.62
N ASP A 72 14.98 -3.35 3.74
CA ASP A 72 13.62 -2.80 3.77
C ASP A 72 13.57 -1.48 2.99
N SER A 73 12.45 -1.21 2.31
CA SER A 73 12.27 0.03 1.53
C SER A 73 12.04 1.25 2.44
N PHE A 74 11.56 1.00 3.64
CA PHE A 74 11.41 1.95 4.75
C PHE A 74 11.28 1.20 6.07
N GLY A 75 11.36 1.91 7.20
CA GLY A 75 11.16 1.31 8.52
C GLY A 75 9.73 0.78 8.66
N THR A 76 9.58 -0.50 8.95
CA THR A 76 8.26 -1.14 9.10
C THR A 76 7.42 -0.42 10.15
N ILE A 77 6.24 0.00 9.78
CA ILE A 77 5.19 0.49 10.68
C ILE A 77 4.41 -0.74 11.15
N CYS A 78 4.55 -1.08 12.41
CA CYS A 78 3.82 -2.18 13.05
C CYS A 78 3.06 -1.59 14.23
N GLY A 79 1.79 -1.21 14.01
CA GLY A 79 0.97 -0.51 15.00
C GLY A 79 -0.16 -1.38 15.51
N TYR A 80 -0.08 -1.79 16.78
CA TYR A 80 -1.10 -2.55 17.46
C TYR A 80 -2.11 -1.63 18.15
N ALA A 81 -3.38 -1.95 18.06
CA ALA A 81 -4.48 -1.21 18.68
C ALA A 81 -4.38 0.31 18.39
N GLU A 82 -4.31 1.17 19.41
CA GLU A 82 -4.24 2.64 19.27
C GLU A 82 -3.01 3.13 18.49
N HIS A 83 -1.90 2.39 18.50
CA HIS A 83 -0.71 2.72 17.72
C HIS A 83 -0.98 2.66 16.20
N GLY A 84 -1.88 1.80 15.76
CA GLY A 84 -2.33 1.75 14.37
C GLY A 84 -3.04 3.03 13.90
N ALA A 85 -3.52 3.87 14.82
CA ALA A 85 -4.12 5.15 14.49
C ALA A 85 -3.10 6.28 14.23
N ILE A 86 -1.81 6.02 14.42
CA ILE A 86 -0.72 6.96 14.16
C ILE A 86 -0.15 6.64 12.78
N VAL A 87 -0.35 7.54 11.80
CA VAL A 87 -0.06 7.30 10.37
C VAL A 87 1.36 6.79 10.11
N HIS A 88 2.35 7.45 10.72
CA HIS A 88 3.78 7.09 10.62
C HIS A 88 4.30 6.62 11.99
N TYR A 89 3.61 5.63 12.59
CA TYR A 89 4.05 5.07 13.85
C TYR A 89 5.42 4.39 13.71
N SER A 90 6.24 4.58 14.73
CA SER A 90 7.51 3.86 14.85
C SER A 90 7.66 3.43 16.29
N ALA A 91 7.61 2.12 16.53
CA ALA A 91 7.81 1.57 17.85
C ALA A 91 9.23 1.87 18.35
N THR A 92 9.33 2.27 19.61
CA THR A 92 10.60 2.42 20.34
C THR A 92 10.58 1.44 21.52
N PRO A 93 11.73 1.15 22.16
CA PRO A 93 11.74 0.29 23.33
C PRO A 93 10.77 0.72 24.45
N GLU A 94 10.47 2.02 24.53
CA GLU A 94 9.56 2.59 25.54
C GLU A 94 8.09 2.46 25.14
N THR A 95 7.79 2.39 23.86
CA THR A 95 6.41 2.35 23.32
C THR A 95 6.02 0.98 22.79
N ASP A 96 6.96 0.03 22.71
CA ASP A 96 6.77 -1.30 22.14
C ASP A 96 5.65 -2.08 22.84
N ALA A 97 4.54 -2.26 22.16
CA ALA A 97 3.38 -2.95 22.70
C ALA A 97 3.45 -4.47 22.48
N THR A 98 3.10 -5.22 23.51
CA THR A 98 2.90 -6.67 23.36
C THR A 98 1.56 -6.95 22.68
N LEU A 99 1.59 -7.72 21.61
CA LEU A 99 0.40 -8.15 20.89
C LEU A 99 -0.44 -9.10 21.74
N LYS A 100 -1.76 -8.89 21.76
CA LYS A 100 -2.73 -9.73 22.45
C LYS A 100 -3.68 -10.37 21.45
N PRO A 101 -4.37 -11.50 21.78
CA PRO A 101 -5.34 -12.13 20.88
C PRO A 101 -6.67 -11.33 20.85
N GLU A 102 -6.57 -10.04 20.63
CA GLU A 102 -7.68 -9.08 20.52
C GLU A 102 -7.25 -7.86 19.70
N GLY A 103 -8.20 -7.09 19.19
CA GLY A 103 -7.93 -5.83 18.49
C GLY A 103 -7.40 -6.01 17.07
N LEU A 104 -6.85 -4.94 16.53
CA LEU A 104 -6.30 -4.88 15.18
C LEU A 104 -4.80 -4.60 15.20
N LEU A 105 -4.09 -5.20 14.26
CA LEU A 105 -2.68 -4.93 13.97
C LEU A 105 -2.58 -4.36 12.55
N LEU A 106 -2.10 -3.14 12.41
CA LEU A 106 -1.76 -2.51 11.16
C LEU A 106 -0.28 -2.71 10.90
N ILE A 107 0.06 -3.30 9.75
CA ILE A 107 1.45 -3.48 9.31
C ILE A 107 1.60 -2.83 7.95
N ASP A 108 2.44 -1.81 7.87
CA ASP A 108 2.83 -1.12 6.66
C ASP A 108 4.34 -1.29 6.48
N SER A 109 4.75 -1.83 5.34
CA SER A 109 6.11 -2.30 5.16
C SER A 109 6.43 -2.57 3.69
N GLY A 110 7.71 -2.61 3.37
CA GLY A 110 8.16 -2.92 2.03
C GLY A 110 9.63 -3.31 2.00
N ALA A 111 10.10 -3.74 0.85
CA ALA A 111 11.49 -4.11 0.63
C ALA A 111 12.05 -3.56 -0.67
N GLN A 112 13.36 -3.38 -0.68
CA GLN A 112 14.17 -3.17 -1.86
C GLN A 112 14.68 -4.54 -2.35
N TYR A 113 14.23 -4.93 -3.53
CA TYR A 113 14.79 -6.03 -4.30
C TYR A 113 15.53 -5.45 -5.51
N LEU A 114 16.54 -6.13 -6.02
CA LEU A 114 17.26 -5.67 -7.24
C LEU A 114 16.30 -5.47 -8.44
N ASP A 115 15.20 -6.19 -8.46
CA ASP A 115 14.19 -6.14 -9.52
C ASP A 115 12.96 -5.28 -9.19
N GLY A 116 12.93 -4.61 -8.03
CA GLY A 116 11.85 -3.66 -7.72
C GLY A 116 11.77 -3.28 -6.24
N THR A 117 10.99 -2.27 -5.97
CA THR A 117 10.65 -1.79 -4.63
C THR A 117 9.23 -2.21 -4.30
N THR A 118 8.97 -2.69 -3.08
CA THR A 118 7.61 -2.98 -2.60
C THR A 118 7.18 -2.01 -1.52
N ASP A 119 5.88 -1.83 -1.45
CA ASP A 119 5.15 -1.03 -0.47
C ASP A 119 3.78 -1.67 -0.29
N ILE A 120 3.43 -2.05 0.94
CA ILE A 120 2.21 -2.78 1.20
C ILE A 120 1.74 -2.61 2.65
N THR A 121 0.49 -2.25 2.81
CA THR A 121 -0.16 -2.25 4.12
C THR A 121 -1.26 -3.29 4.20
N ARG A 122 -1.31 -3.98 5.35
CA ARG A 122 -2.42 -4.82 5.76
C ARG A 122 -2.80 -4.54 7.21
N THR A 123 -4.11 -4.54 7.45
CA THR A 123 -4.66 -4.55 8.81
C THR A 123 -5.33 -5.88 9.05
N ILE A 124 -4.95 -6.56 10.12
CA ILE A 124 -5.47 -7.87 10.50
C ILE A 124 -6.08 -7.83 11.91
N ALA A 125 -7.07 -8.68 12.15
CA ALA A 125 -7.61 -8.90 13.49
C ALA A 125 -6.81 -9.98 14.20
N LEU A 126 -6.37 -9.71 15.43
CA LEU A 126 -5.69 -10.69 16.29
C LEU A 126 -6.66 -11.51 17.15
N GLY A 127 -7.95 -11.18 17.12
CA GLY A 127 -9.04 -11.87 17.77
C GLY A 127 -10.35 -11.58 17.07
N GLU A 128 -11.49 -11.75 17.73
CA GLU A 128 -12.80 -11.45 17.10
C GLU A 128 -12.99 -9.93 16.92
N PRO A 129 -13.08 -9.42 15.69
CA PRO A 129 -13.25 -8.00 15.47
C PRO A 129 -14.68 -7.55 15.78
N THR A 130 -14.82 -6.35 16.33
CA THR A 130 -16.13 -5.74 16.57
C THR A 130 -16.86 -5.43 15.25
N GLU A 131 -18.18 -5.29 15.32
CA GLU A 131 -18.99 -4.88 14.17
C GLU A 131 -18.57 -3.51 13.60
N GLN A 132 -18.06 -2.62 14.45
CA GLN A 132 -17.53 -1.33 13.99
C GLN A 132 -16.23 -1.52 13.21
N MET A 133 -15.30 -2.35 13.68
CA MET A 133 -14.06 -2.69 12.97
C MET A 133 -14.35 -3.30 11.60
N LYS A 134 -15.30 -4.25 11.52
CA LYS A 134 -15.74 -4.86 10.25
C LYS A 134 -16.30 -3.83 9.27
N LYS A 135 -17.12 -2.90 9.75
CA LYS A 135 -17.67 -1.80 8.93
C LYS A 135 -16.58 -0.88 8.41
N ASP A 136 -15.67 -0.47 9.28
CA ASP A 136 -14.58 0.45 8.92
C ASP A 136 -13.61 -0.20 7.95
N PHE A 137 -13.23 -1.46 8.18
CA PHE A 137 -12.40 -2.24 7.24
C PHE A 137 -13.07 -2.34 5.85
N THR A 138 -14.37 -2.62 5.83
CA THR A 138 -15.14 -2.72 4.57
C THR A 138 -15.14 -1.39 3.80
N ARG A 139 -15.22 -0.25 4.50
CA ARG A 139 -15.20 1.09 3.86
C ARG A 139 -13.85 1.37 3.21
N VAL A 140 -12.75 1.10 3.93
CA VAL A 140 -11.40 1.25 3.40
C VAL A 140 -11.20 0.33 2.19
N LEU A 141 -11.53 -0.96 2.32
CA LEU A 141 -11.42 -1.94 1.23
C LEU A 141 -12.24 -1.55 0.00
N LYS A 142 -13.45 -0.98 0.17
CA LYS A 142 -14.23 -0.45 -0.96
C LYS A 142 -13.49 0.68 -1.68
N GLY A 143 -12.80 1.55 -0.97
CA GLY A 143 -11.98 2.62 -1.54
C GLY A 143 -10.84 2.03 -2.38
N THR A 144 -10.05 1.14 -1.81
CA THR A 144 -8.94 0.43 -2.50
C THR A 144 -9.44 -0.24 -3.79
N ILE A 145 -10.52 -1.02 -3.71
CA ILE A 145 -11.09 -1.72 -4.88
C ILE A 145 -11.61 -0.73 -5.92
N SER A 146 -12.29 0.34 -5.50
CA SER A 146 -12.86 1.33 -6.41
C SER A 146 -11.79 2.04 -7.21
N LEU A 147 -10.68 2.43 -6.58
CA LEU A 147 -9.56 3.06 -7.25
C LEU A 147 -8.83 2.08 -8.17
N ALA A 148 -8.47 0.90 -7.67
CA ALA A 148 -7.74 -0.13 -8.43
C ALA A 148 -8.51 -0.63 -9.68
N LYS A 149 -9.85 -0.58 -9.68
CA LYS A 149 -10.68 -0.99 -10.82
C LYS A 149 -11.11 0.16 -11.72
N SER A 150 -10.68 1.38 -11.42
CA SER A 150 -11.10 2.55 -12.17
C SER A 150 -10.56 2.54 -13.61
N LYS A 151 -11.37 3.05 -14.52
CA LYS A 151 -10.98 3.44 -15.85
C LYS A 151 -11.11 4.95 -15.97
N PHE A 152 -10.17 5.58 -16.63
CA PHE A 152 -10.12 7.04 -16.73
C PHE A 152 -9.52 7.47 -18.07
N PRO A 153 -9.94 8.63 -18.64
CA PRO A 153 -9.42 9.14 -19.89
C PRO A 153 -7.92 9.48 -19.82
N ALA A 154 -7.22 9.33 -20.92
CA ALA A 154 -5.87 9.86 -21.08
C ALA A 154 -5.82 11.35 -20.70
N GLY A 155 -4.77 11.77 -19.97
CA GLY A 155 -4.65 13.14 -19.46
C GLY A 155 -5.25 13.36 -18.08
N THR A 156 -5.85 12.34 -17.46
CA THR A 156 -6.36 12.41 -16.09
C THR A 156 -5.22 12.58 -15.09
N ARG A 157 -5.43 13.42 -14.07
CA ARG A 157 -4.51 13.65 -12.95
C ARG A 157 -4.97 12.85 -11.73
N GLY A 158 -4.04 12.52 -10.84
CA GLY A 158 -4.36 11.77 -9.64
C GLY A 158 -5.40 12.45 -8.74
N SER A 159 -5.40 13.78 -8.64
CA SER A 159 -6.40 14.55 -7.89
C SER A 159 -7.84 14.34 -8.39
N GLN A 160 -8.03 14.01 -9.66
CA GLN A 160 -9.36 13.78 -10.24
C GLN A 160 -9.94 12.40 -9.90
N ILE A 161 -9.10 11.42 -9.54
CA ILE A 161 -9.52 10.05 -9.20
C ILE A 161 -9.36 9.70 -7.72
N ASP A 162 -8.74 10.55 -6.91
CA ASP A 162 -8.59 10.40 -5.47
C ASP A 162 -9.94 10.17 -4.75
N ILE A 163 -10.99 10.84 -5.22
CA ILE A 163 -12.36 10.67 -4.71
C ILE A 163 -12.85 9.21 -4.73
N LEU A 164 -12.38 8.40 -5.67
CA LEU A 164 -12.79 7.00 -5.78
C LEU A 164 -12.38 6.18 -4.55
N ALA A 165 -11.21 6.49 -4.00
CA ALA A 165 -10.74 5.87 -2.76
C ALA A 165 -11.45 6.41 -1.51
N ARG A 166 -11.89 7.68 -1.53
CA ARG A 166 -12.49 8.36 -0.36
C ARG A 166 -14.00 8.20 -0.25
N LYS A 167 -14.70 8.00 -1.37
CA LYS A 167 -16.16 8.08 -1.43
C LYS A 167 -16.87 7.22 -0.38
N ALA A 168 -16.48 5.95 -0.23
CA ALA A 168 -17.09 5.04 0.74
C ALA A 168 -16.89 5.48 2.20
N LEU A 169 -15.82 6.22 2.49
CA LEU A 169 -15.53 6.82 3.79
C LEU A 169 -16.34 8.10 3.97
N TRP A 170 -16.35 8.99 2.98
CA TRP A 170 -17.10 10.25 3.03
C TRP A 170 -18.61 10.05 3.17
N ASP A 171 -19.18 9.04 2.51
CA ASP A 171 -20.59 8.65 2.68
C ASP A 171 -20.93 8.27 4.14
N SER A 172 -19.92 8.05 4.97
CA SER A 172 -20.04 7.72 6.40
C SER A 172 -19.47 8.80 7.31
N GLY A 173 -19.12 9.98 6.77
CA GLY A 173 -18.55 11.09 7.53
C GLY A 173 -17.12 10.86 8.01
N ILE A 174 -16.39 9.93 7.38
CA ILE A 174 -15.00 9.58 7.73
C ILE A 174 -14.06 10.15 6.64
N ASN A 175 -12.90 10.64 7.05
CA ASN A 175 -11.85 11.10 6.13
C ASN A 175 -10.47 10.72 6.67
N TYR A 176 -9.49 10.67 5.78
CA TYR A 176 -8.06 10.61 6.12
C TYR A 176 -7.33 11.78 5.47
N LEU A 177 -6.25 12.26 6.10
CA LEU A 177 -5.60 13.53 5.75
C LEU A 177 -4.30 13.36 4.95
N HIS A 178 -3.83 12.14 4.74
CA HIS A 178 -2.67 11.86 3.86
C HIS A 178 -3.11 11.64 2.40
N GLY A 179 -2.15 11.55 1.50
CA GLY A 179 -2.41 11.19 0.10
C GLY A 179 -2.92 9.75 -0.03
N THR A 180 -3.70 9.49 -1.05
CA THR A 180 -4.18 8.13 -1.36
C THR A 180 -3.09 7.29 -2.03
N GLY A 181 -2.12 7.93 -2.67
CA GLY A 181 -1.03 7.21 -3.31
C GLY A 181 0.08 8.14 -3.83
N HIS A 182 1.25 7.57 -3.94
CA HIS A 182 2.47 8.20 -4.43
C HIS A 182 3.16 7.30 -5.47
N GLY A 183 4.02 7.89 -6.29
CA GLY A 183 4.87 7.13 -7.20
C GLY A 183 5.90 6.30 -6.45
N ILE A 184 6.34 5.20 -7.07
CA ILE A 184 7.33 4.26 -6.54
C ILE A 184 8.54 4.20 -7.47
N GLY A 185 9.75 4.26 -6.91
CA GLY A 185 11.00 4.03 -7.64
C GLY A 185 11.26 2.54 -7.89
N HIS A 186 12.00 2.22 -8.94
CA HIS A 186 12.42 0.84 -9.23
C HIS A 186 13.78 0.58 -8.57
N CYS A 187 13.81 -0.19 -7.48
CA CYS A 187 14.98 -0.36 -6.62
C CYS A 187 15.59 1.01 -6.19
N LEU A 188 14.71 1.96 -5.93
CA LEU A 188 14.98 3.36 -5.56
C LEU A 188 14.04 3.79 -4.43
N ASN A 189 13.76 5.11 -4.33
CA ASN A 189 12.92 5.63 -3.25
C ASN A 189 11.50 5.04 -3.30
N VAL A 190 10.99 4.60 -2.15
CA VAL A 190 9.60 4.16 -2.02
C VAL A 190 8.65 5.31 -2.35
N HIS A 191 8.89 6.51 -1.85
CA HIS A 191 8.21 7.73 -2.26
C HIS A 191 8.97 8.40 -3.41
N GLU A 192 8.53 8.18 -4.64
CA GLU A 192 9.18 8.71 -5.83
C GLU A 192 8.17 9.28 -6.83
N GLY A 193 8.03 10.62 -6.80
CA GLY A 193 7.21 11.33 -7.79
C GLY A 193 7.75 11.25 -9.24
N PRO A 194 7.15 12.03 -10.15
CA PRO A 194 6.33 13.23 -9.91
C PRO A 194 4.83 13.00 -9.71
N GLN A 195 4.30 11.81 -10.04
CA GLN A 195 2.88 11.49 -9.93
C GLN A 195 2.47 11.21 -8.49
N SER A 196 1.21 11.52 -8.18
CA SER A 196 0.55 11.15 -6.91
C SER A 196 -0.96 11.10 -7.09
N ILE A 197 -1.64 10.37 -6.22
CA ILE A 197 -3.11 10.38 -6.08
C ILE A 197 -3.43 10.99 -4.71
N ARG A 198 -3.98 12.19 -4.69
CA ARG A 198 -4.30 12.94 -3.47
C ARG A 198 -5.26 14.08 -3.76
N MET A 199 -5.86 14.65 -2.72
CA MET A 199 -6.84 15.74 -2.86
C MET A 199 -6.20 17.01 -3.43
N GLU A 200 -4.96 17.31 -3.04
CA GLU A 200 -4.27 18.49 -3.50
C GLU A 200 -3.93 18.36 -4.99
N GLU A 201 -3.98 19.49 -5.67
CA GLU A 201 -3.71 19.56 -7.09
C GLU A 201 -2.25 19.18 -7.40
N ASN A 202 -2.09 18.23 -8.31
CA ASN A 202 -0.82 17.85 -8.91
C ASN A 202 -0.99 17.90 -10.43
N PRO A 203 -0.29 18.79 -11.16
CA PRO A 203 -0.47 18.95 -12.60
C PRO A 203 0.01 17.75 -13.43
N VAL A 204 0.69 16.79 -12.81
CA VAL A 204 1.20 15.61 -13.50
C VAL A 204 0.05 14.67 -13.85
N THR A 205 -0.10 14.41 -15.15
CA THR A 205 -1.07 13.42 -15.64
C THR A 205 -0.56 12.00 -15.47
N LEU A 206 -1.46 11.10 -15.16
CA LEU A 206 -1.16 9.67 -15.07
C LEU A 206 -0.91 9.10 -16.47
N LYS A 207 0.15 8.29 -16.61
CA LYS A 207 0.56 7.71 -17.90
C LYS A 207 0.83 6.21 -17.74
N PRO A 208 0.60 5.41 -18.79
CA PRO A 208 1.00 4.01 -18.83
C PRO A 208 2.47 3.81 -18.45
N GLY A 209 2.74 2.82 -17.62
CA GLY A 209 4.07 2.55 -17.04
C GLY A 209 4.31 3.21 -15.68
N MET A 210 3.45 4.11 -15.21
CA MET A 210 3.57 4.65 -13.85
C MET A 210 3.11 3.62 -12.82
N VAL A 211 3.93 3.39 -11.78
CA VAL A 211 3.59 2.59 -10.60
C VAL A 211 3.28 3.54 -9.46
N ILE A 212 2.17 3.29 -8.76
CA ILE A 212 1.63 4.19 -7.74
C ILE A 212 1.09 3.34 -6.59
N SER A 213 1.22 3.79 -5.34
CA SER A 213 0.51 3.18 -4.21
C SER A 213 -1.00 3.49 -4.27
N ASP A 214 -1.81 2.61 -3.69
CA ASP A 214 -3.25 2.76 -3.50
C ASP A 214 -3.53 2.38 -2.05
N GLU A 215 -3.51 3.38 -1.14
CA GLU A 215 -3.42 3.22 0.31
C GLU A 215 -4.49 4.00 1.09
N PRO A 216 -5.78 3.92 0.75
CA PRO A 216 -6.82 4.55 1.55
C PRO A 216 -6.82 3.99 2.98
N ALA A 217 -7.21 4.84 3.92
CA ALA A 217 -7.15 4.52 5.33
C ALA A 217 -8.26 5.19 6.14
N MET A 218 -8.40 4.77 7.38
CA MET A 218 -9.16 5.49 8.40
C MET A 218 -8.49 5.29 9.77
N TYR A 219 -8.59 6.27 10.63
CA TYR A 219 -7.93 6.28 11.93
C TYR A 219 -8.90 6.72 13.03
N ARG A 220 -9.09 5.87 14.04
CA ARG A 220 -9.80 6.20 15.27
C ARG A 220 -8.77 6.46 16.35
N THR A 221 -8.49 7.73 16.59
CA THR A 221 -7.49 8.15 17.60
C THR A 221 -7.77 7.48 18.94
N GLY A 222 -6.76 6.84 19.51
CA GLY A 222 -6.84 6.12 20.78
C GLY A 222 -7.56 4.77 20.71
N GLU A 223 -7.91 4.28 19.52
CA GLU A 223 -8.56 2.98 19.34
C GLU A 223 -7.79 2.09 18.35
N TYR A 224 -7.80 2.43 17.04
CA TYR A 224 -7.14 1.66 15.98
C TYR A 224 -7.04 2.44 14.67
N GLY A 225 -6.15 1.98 13.80
CA GLY A 225 -6.09 2.39 12.39
C GLY A 225 -6.36 1.22 11.45
N ILE A 226 -6.87 1.55 10.27
CA ILE A 226 -7.06 0.60 9.18
C ILE A 226 -6.51 1.25 7.91
N ARG A 227 -5.52 0.60 7.27
CA ARG A 227 -5.00 0.94 5.95
C ARG A 227 -4.92 -0.34 5.13
N THR A 228 -5.35 -0.26 3.88
CA THR A 228 -5.20 -1.34 2.90
C THR A 228 -4.48 -0.77 1.70
N GLU A 229 -3.33 -1.32 1.38
CA GLU A 229 -2.47 -0.80 0.35
C GLU A 229 -2.00 -1.86 -0.60
N ASN A 230 -1.95 -1.50 -1.87
CA ASN A 230 -1.27 -2.23 -2.94
C ASN A 230 -0.57 -1.25 -3.88
N LEU A 231 0.39 -1.76 -4.64
CA LEU A 231 0.89 -1.06 -5.80
C LEU A 231 -0.05 -1.29 -6.98
N ILE A 232 -0.33 -0.25 -7.74
CA ILE A 232 -1.11 -0.28 -8.98
C ILE A 232 -0.24 0.21 -10.13
N LEU A 233 -0.45 -0.34 -11.31
CA LEU A 233 0.27 0.01 -12.54
C LEU A 233 -0.71 0.64 -13.54
N VAL A 234 -0.47 1.88 -13.93
CA VAL A 234 -1.25 2.52 -14.98
C VAL A 234 -0.98 1.82 -16.32
N ARG A 235 -2.02 1.47 -17.05
CA ARG A 235 -1.97 0.78 -18.34
C ARG A 235 -2.97 1.36 -19.32
N GLU A 236 -2.70 1.20 -20.61
CA GLU A 236 -3.72 1.38 -21.63
C GLU A 236 -4.78 0.29 -21.49
N ASP A 237 -6.04 0.66 -21.64
CA ASP A 237 -7.18 -0.27 -21.56
C ASP A 237 -7.83 -0.42 -22.95
N SER A 238 -8.45 0.64 -23.46
CA SER A 238 -9.17 0.62 -24.73
C SER A 238 -9.29 2.02 -25.31
N GLU A 239 -9.46 2.08 -26.62
CA GLU A 239 -9.80 3.31 -27.34
C GLU A 239 -11.26 3.29 -27.74
N THR A 240 -11.94 4.42 -27.59
CA THR A 240 -13.33 4.62 -27.99
C THR A 240 -13.39 5.77 -29.00
N GLU A 241 -14.56 6.02 -29.60
CA GLU A 241 -14.75 7.20 -30.47
C GLU A 241 -14.60 8.54 -29.72
N PHE A 242 -14.60 8.53 -28.39
CA PHE A 242 -14.50 9.73 -27.56
C PHE A 242 -13.13 9.94 -26.94
N CYS A 243 -12.43 8.87 -26.54
CA CYS A 243 -11.13 8.99 -25.86
C CYS A 243 -10.37 7.67 -25.77
N LEU A 244 -9.06 7.77 -25.53
CA LEU A 244 -8.21 6.68 -25.10
C LEU A 244 -8.38 6.52 -23.58
N LEU A 245 -8.73 5.31 -23.14
CA LEU A 245 -8.91 4.96 -21.74
C LEU A 245 -7.68 4.28 -21.16
N TYR A 246 -7.36 4.63 -19.94
CA TYR A 246 -6.38 3.96 -19.07
C TYR A 246 -7.08 3.24 -17.93
N THR A 247 -6.41 2.27 -17.34
CA THR A 247 -6.81 1.58 -16.12
C THR A 247 -5.60 1.35 -15.24
N SER A 248 -5.81 1.03 -13.98
CA SER A 248 -4.73 0.81 -13.02
C SER A 248 -4.95 -0.45 -12.16
N PRO A 249 -5.07 -1.64 -12.79
CA PRO A 249 -5.26 -2.86 -12.03
C PRO A 249 -4.06 -3.19 -11.15
N SER A 250 -4.31 -3.90 -10.05
CA SER A 250 -3.23 -4.51 -9.27
C SER A 250 -2.40 -5.45 -10.15
N PRO A 251 -1.06 -5.52 -9.99
CA PRO A 251 -0.23 -6.50 -10.70
C PRO A 251 -0.67 -7.96 -10.54
N ARG A 252 -1.47 -8.27 -9.51
CA ARG A 252 -2.03 -9.61 -9.24
C ARG A 252 -3.23 -9.96 -10.14
N ASP A 253 -3.89 -8.99 -10.77
CA ASP A 253 -5.16 -9.22 -11.50
C ASP A 253 -4.97 -9.83 -12.90
N ARG A 254 -3.76 -10.23 -13.30
CA ARG A 254 -3.49 -10.90 -14.58
C ARG A 254 -4.03 -12.34 -14.69
N SER A 255 -4.52 -12.93 -13.61
CA SER A 255 -4.95 -14.34 -13.59
C SER A 255 -6.41 -14.57 -13.98
N VAL A 256 -7.19 -13.54 -14.32
CA VAL A 256 -8.64 -13.64 -14.54
C VAL A 256 -9.09 -13.26 -15.95
N SER A 257 -8.18 -13.12 -16.92
CA SER A 257 -8.57 -12.96 -18.32
C SER A 257 -8.07 -14.11 -19.18
N ARG A 258 -8.76 -15.23 -19.13
CA ARG A 258 -8.93 -16.21 -20.20
C ARG A 258 -10.34 -16.73 -20.16
#